data_5284b5eb8d986be51a4419fa12f75ee0
#
_entry.id   5284b5eb8d986be51a4419fa12f75ee0
#
_cell.length_a   1.000
_cell.length_b   1.000
_cell.length_c   1.000
_cell.angle_alpha   90.00
_cell.angle_beta   90.00
_cell.angle_gamma   90.00
#
_symmetry.space_group_name_H-M   'P 1'
#
loop_
_entity.id
_entity.type
_entity.pdbx_description
1 polymer ?
#
loop_
_entity_poly.entity_id
_entity_poly.type
_entity_poly.pdbx_seq_one_letter_code
_entity_poly.pdbx_strand_id
1 'polypeptide(L)'
;MGKFKLKLSFLIVCMTIMVVLATSGVSIWSSYQSFNEILMEHFMQDTYVKGSSAIKDGYLEDSMKGDITLEPFLEQVASNEKIIPFSLFLKKVFVPIVLVIAIVVVLAIWLALKIVRPLNELSTMIEAGENGQGKEHIADWYDEAKLLKKNVQNMMICAESKITDLTDQLNLDSLTGIPNRRIMDQTLHELIINKVPHSVILIDLDDFKSINDTYGHTVGDEVLKAFAHHMQLNMEEQGMCFRYGGEEFMIILPSRSIDEAVELAESLRVKQALQETACGRPVTMSAGITAFTPNVQSPNQLIEIADHALYKAKQSGRNCLCVVRNMRQMIIKS
;
A
#
# COMPACT_ATOMS: atom_id res chain seq x y z
N MET A 1 -11.96 -0.15 -7.91
CA MET A 1 -12.24 -1.39 -7.16
C MET A 1 -13.38 -1.29 -6.15
N GLY A 2 -13.60 -0.17 -5.46
CA GLY A 2 -14.66 -0.02 -4.43
C GLY A 2 -16.11 -0.23 -4.88
N LYS A 3 -16.46 0.17 -6.10
CA LYS A 3 -17.83 -0.01 -6.63
C LYS A 3 -18.23 -1.48 -6.88
N PHE A 4 -17.27 -2.38 -7.07
CA PHE A 4 -17.54 -3.80 -7.28
C PHE A 4 -17.78 -4.56 -5.96
N LYS A 5 -17.05 -4.20 -4.90
CA LYS A 5 -17.23 -4.81 -3.56
C LYS A 5 -18.59 -4.47 -2.94
N LEU A 6 -19.07 -3.22 -3.13
CA LEU A 6 -20.39 -2.82 -2.64
C LEU A 6 -21.52 -3.60 -3.36
N LYS A 7 -21.36 -3.85 -4.68
CA LYS A 7 -22.32 -4.66 -5.46
C LYS A 7 -22.37 -6.12 -5.02
N LEU A 8 -21.24 -6.73 -4.67
CA LEU A 8 -21.17 -8.13 -4.24
C LEU A 8 -21.83 -8.32 -2.87
N SER A 9 -21.55 -7.45 -1.89
CA SER A 9 -22.19 -7.50 -0.57
C SER A 9 -23.70 -7.27 -0.66
N PHE A 10 -24.15 -6.34 -1.49
CA PHE A 10 -25.56 -6.11 -1.76
C PHE A 10 -26.23 -7.33 -2.45
N LEU A 11 -25.53 -7.95 -3.40
CA LEU A 11 -26.02 -9.15 -4.09
C LEU A 11 -26.17 -10.34 -3.13
N ILE A 12 -25.23 -10.56 -2.22
CA ILE A 12 -25.27 -11.62 -1.20
C ILE A 12 -26.44 -11.37 -0.24
N VAL A 13 -26.64 -10.15 0.23
CA VAL A 13 -27.76 -9.79 1.09
C VAL A 13 -29.09 -10.00 0.36
N CYS A 14 -29.22 -9.60 -0.90
CA CYS A 14 -30.42 -9.81 -1.70
C CYS A 14 -30.70 -11.31 -1.94
N MET A 15 -29.67 -12.12 -2.24
CA MET A 15 -29.84 -13.58 -2.40
C MET A 15 -30.27 -14.26 -1.10
N THR A 16 -29.69 -13.91 0.04
CA THR A 16 -30.07 -14.46 1.33
C THR A 16 -31.52 -14.10 1.68
N ILE A 17 -31.95 -12.86 1.43
CA ILE A 17 -33.33 -12.43 1.62
C ILE A 17 -34.29 -13.25 0.71
N MET A 18 -33.97 -13.43 -0.57
CA MET A 18 -34.77 -14.22 -1.50
C MET A 18 -34.92 -15.69 -1.06
N VAL A 19 -33.83 -16.32 -0.62
CA VAL A 19 -33.83 -17.70 -0.12
C VAL A 19 -34.68 -17.82 1.14
N VAL A 20 -34.57 -16.89 2.08
CA VAL A 20 -35.40 -16.87 3.31
C VAL A 20 -36.88 -16.68 2.99
N LEU A 21 -37.24 -15.79 2.07
CA LEU A 21 -38.60 -15.57 1.65
C LEU A 21 -39.20 -16.81 0.95
N ALA A 22 -38.43 -17.45 0.06
CA ALA A 22 -38.89 -18.65 -0.65
C ALA A 22 -39.10 -19.84 0.32
N THR A 23 -38.15 -20.09 1.22
CA THR A 23 -38.25 -21.18 2.22
C THR A 23 -39.37 -20.92 3.22
N SER A 24 -39.58 -19.68 3.64
CA SER A 24 -40.68 -19.29 4.51
C SER A 24 -42.03 -19.47 3.81
N GLY A 25 -42.15 -19.10 2.55
CA GLY A 25 -43.37 -19.30 1.74
C GLY A 25 -43.75 -20.77 1.62
N VAL A 26 -42.80 -21.64 1.31
CA VAL A 26 -43.00 -23.09 1.23
C VAL A 26 -43.42 -23.68 2.59
N SER A 27 -42.78 -23.26 3.67
CA SER A 27 -43.09 -23.71 5.03
C SER A 27 -44.49 -23.30 5.47
N ILE A 28 -44.90 -22.06 5.17
CA ILE A 28 -46.26 -21.57 5.47
C ILE A 28 -47.32 -22.38 4.70
N TRP A 29 -47.07 -22.63 3.41
CA TRP A 29 -47.97 -23.41 2.58
C TRP A 29 -48.08 -24.86 3.08
N SER A 30 -47.00 -25.51 3.39
CA SER A 30 -46.97 -26.86 3.95
C SER A 30 -47.68 -26.93 5.32
N SER A 31 -47.44 -25.97 6.21
CA SER A 31 -48.13 -25.88 7.50
C SER A 31 -49.64 -25.67 7.34
N TYR A 32 -50.07 -24.90 6.34
CA TYR A 32 -51.48 -24.71 6.04
C TYR A 32 -52.14 -25.99 5.54
N GLN A 33 -51.47 -26.72 4.66
CA GLN A 33 -52.00 -28.02 4.19
C GLN A 33 -52.12 -29.04 5.34
N SER A 34 -51.05 -29.21 6.14
CA SER A 34 -51.09 -30.12 7.30
C SER A 34 -52.15 -29.71 8.32
N PHE A 35 -52.37 -28.43 8.55
CA PHE A 35 -53.39 -27.95 9.43
C PHE A 35 -54.81 -28.27 8.90
N ASN A 36 -55.03 -28.11 7.60
CA ASN A 36 -56.30 -28.48 6.97
C ASN A 36 -56.57 -30.00 6.99
N GLU A 37 -55.54 -30.81 6.78
CA GLU A 37 -55.66 -32.28 6.89
C GLU A 37 -56.04 -32.69 8.30
N ILE A 38 -55.38 -32.17 9.33
CA ILE A 38 -55.70 -32.47 10.74
C ILE A 38 -57.09 -32.00 11.11
N LEU A 39 -57.51 -30.83 10.62
CA LEU A 39 -58.88 -30.33 10.82
C LEU A 39 -59.91 -31.21 10.18
N MET A 40 -59.67 -31.65 8.97
CA MET A 40 -60.61 -32.57 8.25
C MET A 40 -60.67 -33.94 8.93
N GLU A 41 -59.55 -34.47 9.37
CA GLU A 41 -59.45 -35.75 10.08
C GLU A 41 -60.23 -35.67 11.42
N HIS A 42 -60.04 -34.62 12.18
CA HIS A 42 -60.74 -34.41 13.45
C HIS A 42 -62.22 -34.19 13.26
N PHE A 43 -62.63 -33.47 12.19
CA PHE A 43 -63.99 -33.25 11.84
C PHE A 43 -64.68 -34.54 11.40
N MET A 44 -64.02 -35.35 10.59
CA MET A 44 -64.58 -36.66 10.16
C MET A 44 -64.68 -37.61 11.35
N GLN A 45 -63.76 -37.63 12.29
CA GLN A 45 -63.78 -38.44 13.49
C GLN A 45 -64.92 -38.01 14.43
N ASP A 46 -65.15 -36.69 14.62
CA ASP A 46 -66.25 -36.16 15.47
C ASP A 46 -67.61 -36.43 14.83
N THR A 47 -67.72 -36.34 13.49
CA THR A 47 -68.94 -36.68 12.75
C THR A 47 -69.24 -38.17 12.81
N TYR A 48 -68.23 -39.03 12.70
CA TYR A 48 -68.36 -40.47 12.83
C TYR A 48 -68.80 -40.88 14.23
N VAL A 49 -68.23 -40.28 15.29
CA VAL A 49 -68.60 -40.52 16.69
C VAL A 49 -70.02 -40.08 16.96
N LYS A 50 -70.47 -38.90 16.47
CA LYS A 50 -71.79 -38.36 16.63
C LYS A 50 -72.81 -39.19 15.84
N GLY A 51 -72.51 -39.64 14.65
CA GLY A 51 -73.31 -40.54 13.85
C GLY A 51 -73.50 -41.92 14.52
N SER A 52 -72.37 -42.45 15.08
CA SER A 52 -72.41 -43.72 15.81
C SER A 52 -73.25 -43.65 17.11
N SER A 53 -73.15 -42.52 17.83
CA SER A 53 -73.97 -42.33 19.03
C SER A 53 -75.50 -42.19 18.70
N ALA A 54 -75.85 -41.48 17.62
CA ALA A 54 -77.19 -41.32 17.16
C ALA A 54 -77.80 -42.63 16.73
N ILE A 55 -77.05 -43.54 16.14
CA ILE A 55 -77.46 -44.91 15.81
C ILE A 55 -77.66 -45.74 17.09
N LYS A 56 -76.80 -45.53 18.09
CA LYS A 56 -76.84 -46.28 19.36
C LYS A 56 -78.03 -45.88 20.27
N ASP A 57 -78.44 -44.63 20.19
CA ASP A 57 -79.55 -44.10 21.00
C ASP A 57 -80.92 -44.30 20.41
N GLY A 58 -81.04 -45.15 19.37
CA GLY A 58 -82.33 -45.62 18.86
C GLY A 58 -83.14 -44.62 18.03
N TYR A 59 -82.58 -43.40 17.77
CA TYR A 59 -83.33 -42.37 16.99
C TYR A 59 -83.45 -42.70 15.49
N LEU A 60 -82.84 -43.77 15.00
CA LEU A 60 -82.88 -44.20 13.60
C LEU A 60 -83.71 -45.43 13.32
N GLU A 61 -84.21 -46.13 14.33
CA GLU A 61 -85.06 -47.29 14.12
C GLU A 61 -86.53 -46.93 13.66
N ASP A 62 -86.99 -45.71 14.02
CA ASP A 62 -88.35 -45.26 13.63
C ASP A 62 -88.31 -44.53 12.26
N SER A 63 -87.19 -44.17 11.71
CA SER A 63 -87.03 -43.36 10.48
C SER A 63 -86.89 -44.22 9.20
N MET A 64 -86.78 -45.56 9.30
CA MET A 64 -86.56 -46.42 8.11
C MET A 64 -87.86 -46.69 7.32
N LYS A 65 -89.01 -46.04 7.63
CA LYS A 65 -90.27 -46.19 6.89
C LYS A 65 -90.68 -44.98 6.04
N GLY A 66 -89.85 -44.02 5.89
CA GLY A 66 -90.04 -42.87 5.02
C GLY A 66 -88.80 -42.49 4.29
N ASP A 67 -88.87 -42.07 3.04
CA ASP A 67 -87.78 -41.57 2.20
C ASP A 67 -87.12 -40.38 2.90
N ILE A 68 -86.13 -40.67 3.70
CA ILE A 68 -85.24 -39.63 4.27
C ILE A 68 -84.16 -39.39 3.25
N THR A 69 -84.32 -38.34 2.48
CA THR A 69 -83.19 -37.77 1.70
C THR A 69 -82.14 -37.31 2.68
N LEU A 70 -80.97 -37.82 2.53
CA LEU A 70 -79.71 -37.41 3.28
C LEU A 70 -79.33 -35.92 3.05
N GLU A 71 -80.05 -35.25 2.14
CA GLU A 71 -79.79 -33.86 1.77
C GLU A 71 -79.86 -32.83 2.92
N PRO A 72 -80.95 -32.85 3.82
CA PRO A 72 -80.94 -31.83 4.89
C PRO A 72 -79.84 -32.02 5.92
N PHE A 73 -79.37 -33.26 6.14
CA PHE A 73 -78.31 -33.53 7.07
C PHE A 73 -76.94 -33.11 6.47
N LEU A 74 -76.77 -33.35 5.18
CA LEU A 74 -75.55 -32.87 4.49
C LEU A 74 -75.52 -31.35 4.34
N GLU A 75 -76.67 -30.70 4.13
CA GLU A 75 -76.76 -29.22 4.15
C GLU A 75 -76.50 -28.63 5.53
N GLN A 76 -76.95 -29.30 6.61
CA GLN A 76 -76.67 -28.85 7.97
C GLN A 76 -75.24 -29.08 8.37
N VAL A 77 -74.57 -30.11 7.86
CA VAL A 77 -73.14 -30.35 8.02
C VAL A 77 -72.33 -29.34 7.19
N ALA A 78 -72.74 -29.08 5.97
CA ALA A 78 -72.12 -28.09 5.10
C ALA A 78 -72.26 -26.63 5.62
N SER A 79 -73.44 -26.32 6.24
CA SER A 79 -73.66 -24.97 6.81
C SER A 79 -72.87 -24.72 8.12
N ASN A 80 -72.45 -25.77 8.79
CA ASN A 80 -71.61 -25.67 10.01
C ASN A 80 -70.10 -25.72 9.74
N GLU A 81 -69.68 -25.72 8.49
CA GLU A 81 -68.29 -25.59 8.13
C GLU A 81 -67.74 -24.25 8.62
N LYS A 82 -67.28 -24.20 9.87
CA LYS A 82 -66.32 -23.17 10.34
C LYS A 82 -64.95 -23.49 9.77
N ILE A 83 -64.90 -23.51 8.43
CA ILE A 83 -63.58 -23.41 7.75
C ILE A 83 -62.96 -22.10 8.25
N ILE A 84 -61.88 -22.20 9.03
CA ILE A 84 -61.16 -21.01 9.44
C ILE A 84 -60.80 -20.30 8.16
N PRO A 85 -61.32 -19.11 7.88
CA PRO A 85 -61.03 -18.46 6.60
C PRO A 85 -59.52 -18.30 6.48
N PHE A 86 -58.98 -18.68 5.33
CA PHE A 86 -57.55 -18.57 5.01
C PHE A 86 -56.99 -17.22 5.40
N SER A 87 -57.76 -16.15 5.33
CA SER A 87 -57.41 -14.82 5.75
C SER A 87 -57.09 -14.70 7.26
N LEU A 88 -57.74 -15.48 8.11
CA LEU A 88 -57.52 -15.49 9.57
C LEU A 88 -56.31 -16.32 9.94
N PHE A 89 -56.09 -17.44 9.24
CA PHE A 89 -54.87 -18.22 9.32
C PHE A 89 -53.64 -17.38 8.86
N LEU A 90 -53.79 -16.69 7.72
CA LEU A 90 -52.77 -15.80 7.20
C LEU A 90 -52.37 -14.71 8.22
N LYS A 91 -53.36 -14.06 8.85
CA LYS A 91 -53.11 -13.04 9.86
C LYS A 91 -52.41 -13.60 11.11
N LYS A 92 -52.82 -14.77 11.60
CA LYS A 92 -52.23 -15.35 12.83
C LYS A 92 -50.82 -15.91 12.66
N VAL A 93 -50.49 -16.43 11.49
CA VAL A 93 -49.18 -17.10 11.24
C VAL A 93 -48.27 -16.22 10.43
N PHE A 94 -48.75 -15.55 9.41
CA PHE A 94 -47.92 -14.76 8.47
C PHE A 94 -47.39 -13.45 9.10
N VAL A 95 -48.25 -12.76 9.88
CA VAL A 95 -47.82 -11.47 10.48
C VAL A 95 -46.63 -11.62 11.43
N PRO A 96 -46.61 -12.58 12.40
CA PRO A 96 -45.45 -12.76 13.24
C PRO A 96 -44.20 -13.22 12.49
N ILE A 97 -44.34 -14.05 11.44
CA ILE A 97 -43.20 -14.50 10.62
C ILE A 97 -42.62 -13.32 9.86
N VAL A 98 -43.45 -12.48 9.23
CA VAL A 98 -42.97 -11.28 8.52
C VAL A 98 -42.25 -10.33 9.48
N LEU A 99 -42.72 -10.17 10.70
CA LEU A 99 -42.13 -9.32 11.72
C LEU A 99 -40.75 -9.85 12.15
N VAL A 100 -40.62 -11.17 12.36
CA VAL A 100 -39.33 -11.81 12.67
C VAL A 100 -38.33 -11.63 11.51
N ILE A 101 -38.77 -11.86 10.25
CA ILE A 101 -37.94 -11.66 9.07
C ILE A 101 -37.49 -10.20 8.98
N ALA A 102 -38.38 -9.24 9.20
CA ALA A 102 -38.05 -7.82 9.19
C ALA A 102 -36.96 -7.46 10.23
N ILE A 103 -37.13 -8.00 11.45
CA ILE A 103 -36.13 -7.80 12.53
C ILE A 103 -34.77 -8.40 12.12
N VAL A 104 -34.73 -9.62 11.59
CA VAL A 104 -33.49 -10.28 11.15
C VAL A 104 -32.82 -9.50 10.02
N VAL A 105 -33.58 -9.00 9.06
CA VAL A 105 -33.05 -8.17 7.95
C VAL A 105 -32.47 -6.86 8.48
N VAL A 106 -33.15 -6.17 9.38
CA VAL A 106 -32.67 -4.93 9.99
C VAL A 106 -31.37 -5.20 10.76
N LEU A 107 -31.33 -6.29 11.53
CA LEU A 107 -30.14 -6.68 12.28
C LEU A 107 -28.98 -7.04 11.35
N ALA A 108 -29.23 -7.76 10.27
CA ALA A 108 -28.23 -8.11 9.28
C ALA A 108 -27.66 -6.89 8.56
N ILE A 109 -28.52 -5.93 8.18
CA ILE A 109 -28.10 -4.66 7.58
C ILE A 109 -27.25 -3.85 8.58
N TRP A 110 -27.71 -3.77 9.84
CA TRP A 110 -26.98 -3.07 10.90
C TRP A 110 -25.59 -3.69 11.13
N LEU A 111 -25.50 -5.02 11.21
CA LEU A 111 -24.24 -5.75 11.37
C LEU A 111 -23.30 -5.57 10.15
N ALA A 112 -23.87 -5.65 8.94
CA ALA A 112 -23.12 -5.44 7.70
C ALA A 112 -22.52 -4.03 7.64
N LEU A 113 -23.29 -3.01 7.98
CA LEU A 113 -22.81 -1.63 8.05
C LEU A 113 -21.74 -1.45 9.14
N LYS A 114 -21.91 -2.15 10.27
CA LYS A 114 -20.97 -2.09 11.40
C LYS A 114 -19.62 -2.73 11.08
N ILE A 115 -19.58 -3.78 10.27
CA ILE A 115 -18.33 -4.50 9.92
C ILE A 115 -17.70 -3.93 8.64
N VAL A 116 -18.50 -3.57 7.63
CA VAL A 116 -17.97 -3.17 6.31
C VAL A 116 -17.42 -1.75 6.31
N ARG A 117 -17.99 -0.83 7.10
CA ARG A 117 -17.50 0.56 7.18
C ARG A 117 -16.04 0.65 7.63
N PRO A 118 -15.61 0.07 8.77
CA PRO A 118 -14.21 0.18 9.21
C PRO A 118 -13.24 -0.56 8.27
N LEU A 119 -13.67 -1.64 7.61
CA LEU A 119 -12.84 -2.33 6.60
C LEU A 119 -12.63 -1.50 5.33
N ASN A 120 -13.65 -0.76 4.88
CA ASN A 120 -13.49 0.16 3.76
C ASN A 120 -12.59 1.37 4.11
N GLU A 121 -12.71 1.90 5.32
CA GLU A 121 -11.86 3.00 5.80
C GLU A 121 -10.40 2.56 5.93
N LEU A 122 -10.13 1.33 6.39
CA LEU A 122 -8.79 0.74 6.40
C LEU A 122 -8.23 0.55 4.97
N SER A 123 -9.05 0.09 4.03
CA SER A 123 -8.64 -0.04 2.62
C SER A 123 -8.28 1.30 1.98
N THR A 124 -9.06 2.35 2.28
CA THR A 124 -8.78 3.71 1.77
C THR A 124 -7.56 4.34 2.43
N MET A 125 -7.24 4.02 3.68
CA MET A 125 -6.01 4.47 4.33
C MET A 125 -4.76 3.82 3.71
N ILE A 126 -4.82 2.55 3.35
CA ILE A 126 -3.72 1.85 2.69
C ILE A 126 -3.50 2.42 1.27
N GLU A 127 -4.58 2.75 0.55
CA GLU A 127 -4.51 3.39 -0.77
C GLU A 127 -4.08 4.87 -0.69
N ALA A 128 -4.39 5.57 0.40
CA ALA A 128 -4.03 6.99 0.61
C ALA A 128 -2.61 7.18 1.16
N GLY A 129 -1.95 6.13 1.62
CA GLY A 129 -0.56 6.15 2.09
C GLY A 129 0.44 6.63 1.03
N GLU A 130 0.08 6.61 -0.25
CA GLU A 130 0.86 7.21 -1.34
C GLU A 130 0.76 8.75 -1.41
N ASN A 131 -0.24 9.40 -0.78
CA ASN A 131 -0.49 10.85 -0.92
C ASN A 131 -0.65 11.65 0.39
N GLY A 132 -0.30 11.08 1.53
CA GLY A 132 -0.04 11.85 2.79
C GLY A 132 -1.16 12.67 3.41
N GLN A 133 -2.43 12.57 2.96
CA GLN A 133 -3.57 13.34 3.50
C GLN A 133 -4.81 12.49 3.76
N GLY A 134 -4.70 11.47 4.60
CA GLY A 134 -5.84 10.69 5.09
C GLY A 134 -6.45 11.35 6.33
N LYS A 135 -7.74 11.76 6.27
CA LYS A 135 -8.47 12.30 7.42
C LYS A 135 -8.59 11.30 8.55
N GLU A 136 -8.19 11.71 9.74
CA GLU A 136 -8.07 10.98 11.02
C GLU A 136 -9.40 10.58 11.68
N HIS A 137 -10.43 10.16 10.99
CA HIS A 137 -11.70 9.83 11.65
C HIS A 137 -12.19 8.42 11.32
N ILE A 138 -11.49 7.41 11.88
CA ILE A 138 -12.09 6.08 12.08
C ILE A 138 -12.82 6.12 13.42
N ALA A 139 -14.11 5.78 13.42
CA ALA A 139 -14.92 5.73 14.63
C ALA A 139 -14.33 4.73 15.64
N ASP A 140 -13.79 5.26 16.74
CA ASP A 140 -13.07 4.55 17.83
C ASP A 140 -13.99 3.70 18.74
N TRP A 141 -15.07 3.15 18.23
CA TRP A 141 -16.07 2.46 19.03
C TRP A 141 -15.91 0.94 19.11
N TYR A 142 -14.78 0.43 18.62
CA TYR A 142 -14.42 -0.99 18.75
C TYR A 142 -12.93 -1.11 19.10
N ASP A 143 -12.62 -1.73 20.23
CA ASP A 143 -11.24 -1.87 20.72
C ASP A 143 -10.36 -2.66 19.73
N GLU A 144 -10.95 -3.67 19.03
CA GLU A 144 -10.25 -4.44 18.02
C GLU A 144 -9.92 -3.62 16.76
N ALA A 145 -10.80 -2.73 16.33
CA ALA A 145 -10.55 -1.83 15.20
C ALA A 145 -9.46 -0.81 15.52
N LYS A 146 -9.44 -0.29 16.75
CA LYS A 146 -8.40 0.60 17.25
C LYS A 146 -7.04 -0.09 17.35
N LEU A 147 -7.01 -1.34 17.83
CA LEU A 147 -5.80 -2.15 17.88
C LEU A 147 -5.28 -2.47 16.48
N LEU A 148 -6.18 -2.84 15.55
CA LEU A 148 -5.81 -3.10 14.15
C LEU A 148 -5.28 -1.84 13.47
N LYS A 149 -5.91 -0.68 13.65
CA LYS A 149 -5.43 0.62 13.17
C LYS A 149 -4.01 0.89 13.66
N LYS A 150 -3.78 0.77 14.98
CA LYS A 150 -2.47 0.98 15.60
C LYS A 150 -1.41 0.03 15.02
N ASN A 151 -1.75 -1.24 14.84
CA ASN A 151 -0.82 -2.23 14.28
C ASN A 151 -0.49 -1.93 12.81
N VAL A 152 -1.49 -1.56 11.99
CA VAL A 152 -1.27 -1.15 10.60
C VAL A 152 -0.41 0.10 10.51
N GLN A 153 -0.68 1.13 11.33
CA GLN A 153 0.14 2.33 11.40
C GLN A 153 1.59 2.03 11.80
N ASN A 154 1.79 1.19 12.83
CA ASN A 154 3.13 0.77 13.24
C ASN A 154 3.87 -0.02 12.13
N MET A 155 3.16 -0.89 11.40
CA MET A 155 3.73 -1.60 10.25
C MET A 155 4.13 -0.64 9.12
N MET A 156 3.32 0.37 8.82
CA MET A 156 3.62 1.39 7.80
C MET A 156 4.87 2.20 8.19
N ILE A 157 4.94 2.70 9.43
CA ILE A 157 6.10 3.44 9.95
C ILE A 157 7.36 2.56 9.90
N CYS A 158 7.26 1.29 10.30
CA CYS A 158 8.37 0.35 10.25
C CYS A 158 8.81 0.05 8.81
N ALA A 159 7.87 -0.09 7.88
CA ALA A 159 8.15 -0.30 6.47
C ALA A 159 8.81 0.94 5.83
N GLU A 160 8.32 2.13 6.10
CA GLU A 160 8.92 3.40 5.64
C GLU A 160 10.33 3.58 6.18
N SER A 161 10.56 3.35 7.49
CA SER A 161 11.90 3.38 8.09
C SER A 161 12.82 2.38 7.40
N LYS A 162 12.36 1.16 7.16
CA LYS A 162 13.16 0.12 6.50
C LYS A 162 13.48 0.44 5.04
N ILE A 163 12.55 1.06 4.33
CA ILE A 163 12.77 1.55 2.96
C ILE A 163 13.82 2.67 2.97
N THR A 164 13.72 3.61 3.90
CA THR A 164 14.70 4.70 4.06
C THR A 164 16.09 4.14 4.36
N ASP A 165 16.21 3.23 5.35
CA ASP A 165 17.48 2.58 5.70
C ASP A 165 18.10 1.84 4.51
N LEU A 166 17.27 1.08 3.75
CA LEU A 166 17.74 0.38 2.55
C LEU A 166 18.13 1.36 1.44
N THR A 167 17.41 2.46 1.29
CA THR A 167 17.73 3.51 0.31
C THR A 167 19.03 4.21 0.67
N ASP A 168 19.26 4.51 1.94
CA ASP A 168 20.51 5.12 2.42
C ASP A 168 21.69 4.17 2.22
N GLN A 169 21.54 2.87 2.49
CA GLN A 169 22.56 1.87 2.18
C GLN A 169 22.87 1.77 0.68
N LEU A 170 21.89 2.00 -0.18
CA LEU A 170 22.08 2.02 -1.64
C LEU A 170 22.66 3.34 -2.15
N ASN A 171 22.62 4.40 -1.36
CA ASN A 171 23.05 5.75 -1.74
C ASN A 171 24.50 6.06 -1.36
N LEU A 172 25.03 5.36 -0.38
CA LEU A 172 26.39 5.55 0.09
C LEU A 172 27.35 4.52 -0.50
N ASP A 173 28.61 4.89 -0.63
CA ASP A 173 29.70 3.96 -0.91
C ASP A 173 30.08 3.21 0.38
N SER A 174 30.07 1.88 0.33
CA SER A 174 30.24 1.02 1.50
C SER A 174 31.63 1.13 2.15
N LEU A 175 32.66 1.57 1.42
CA LEU A 175 33.98 1.72 1.93
C LEU A 175 34.21 3.09 2.60
N THR A 176 33.80 4.15 1.92
CA THR A 176 34.15 5.53 2.29
C THR A 176 33.03 6.25 3.05
N GLY A 177 31.77 5.73 3.00
CA GLY A 177 30.61 6.32 3.66
C GLY A 177 30.09 7.62 3.02
N ILE A 178 30.72 8.12 1.95
CA ILE A 178 30.17 9.24 1.19
C ILE A 178 29.19 8.78 0.11
N PRO A 179 28.33 9.67 -0.43
CA PRO A 179 27.44 9.35 -1.54
C PRO A 179 28.16 8.71 -2.72
N ASN A 180 27.52 7.70 -3.32
CA ASN A 180 28.07 6.94 -4.42
C ASN A 180 27.73 7.57 -5.79
N ARG A 181 28.26 6.95 -6.86
CA ARG A 181 28.06 7.39 -8.24
C ARG A 181 26.57 7.51 -8.61
N ARG A 182 25.70 6.64 -8.10
CA ARG A 182 24.25 6.68 -8.42
C ARG A 182 23.63 8.00 -7.97
N ILE A 183 23.92 8.42 -6.75
CA ILE A 183 23.42 9.69 -6.20
C ILE A 183 24.07 10.88 -6.90
N MET A 184 25.33 10.78 -7.24
CA MET A 184 26.02 11.79 -8.06
C MET A 184 25.28 12.02 -9.39
N ASP A 185 25.01 10.95 -10.14
CA ASP A 185 24.30 11.02 -11.43
C ASP A 185 22.90 11.64 -11.29
N GLN A 186 22.18 11.28 -10.25
CA GLN A 186 20.87 11.88 -9.93
C GLN A 186 20.98 13.37 -9.62
N THR A 187 21.92 13.76 -8.79
CA THR A 187 22.18 15.16 -8.43
C THR A 187 22.53 16.01 -9.66
N LEU A 188 23.43 15.54 -10.50
CA LEU A 188 23.77 16.23 -11.74
C LEU A 188 22.57 16.36 -12.68
N HIS A 189 21.78 15.31 -12.80
CA HIS A 189 20.58 15.31 -13.63
C HIS A 189 19.58 16.39 -13.16
N GLU A 190 19.30 16.46 -11.86
CA GLU A 190 18.43 17.48 -11.27
C GLU A 190 18.95 18.90 -11.49
N LEU A 191 20.24 19.14 -11.27
CA LEU A 191 20.86 20.44 -11.47
C LEU A 191 20.79 20.91 -12.94
N ILE A 192 21.01 19.99 -13.89
CA ILE A 192 20.94 20.28 -15.33
C ILE A 192 19.52 20.56 -15.77
N ILE A 193 18.52 19.75 -15.36
CA ILE A 193 17.12 19.96 -15.70
C ILE A 193 16.63 21.31 -15.16
N ASN A 194 16.97 21.61 -13.91
CA ASN A 194 16.57 22.86 -13.27
C ASN A 194 17.44 24.06 -13.70
N LYS A 195 18.42 23.85 -14.59
CA LYS A 195 19.36 24.88 -15.07
C LYS A 195 20.06 25.62 -13.95
N VAL A 196 20.33 24.93 -12.84
CA VAL A 196 21.07 25.51 -11.72
C VAL A 196 22.54 25.63 -12.12
N PRO A 197 23.17 26.81 -12.05
CA PRO A 197 24.62 26.97 -12.28
C PRO A 197 25.39 26.08 -11.30
N HIS A 198 26.36 25.35 -11.78
CA HIS A 198 27.19 24.50 -10.93
C HIS A 198 28.55 24.23 -11.58
N SER A 199 29.55 23.95 -10.75
CA SER A 199 30.86 23.49 -11.18
C SER A 199 31.11 22.06 -10.69
N VAL A 200 31.89 21.28 -11.41
CA VAL A 200 32.30 19.94 -11.04
C VAL A 200 33.80 19.78 -11.02
N ILE A 201 34.29 19.00 -10.07
CA ILE A 201 35.69 18.63 -9.90
C ILE A 201 35.74 17.12 -9.90
N LEU A 202 36.32 16.52 -10.94
CA LEU A 202 36.61 15.09 -11.00
C LEU A 202 38.07 14.89 -10.53
N ILE A 203 38.22 14.01 -9.53
CA ILE A 203 39.52 13.81 -8.82
C ILE A 203 39.91 12.36 -8.94
N ASP A 204 41.22 12.11 -9.03
CA ASP A 204 41.81 10.77 -8.97
C ASP A 204 43.08 10.82 -8.11
N LEU A 205 43.26 9.82 -7.24
CA LEU A 205 44.45 9.70 -6.40
C LEU A 205 45.64 9.19 -7.21
N ASP A 206 46.70 9.96 -7.22
CA ASP A 206 47.86 9.67 -8.03
C ASP A 206 48.57 8.38 -7.58
N ASP A 207 48.90 7.53 -8.55
CA ASP A 207 49.63 6.28 -8.39
C ASP A 207 49.04 5.31 -7.35
N PHE A 208 47.73 5.36 -7.15
CA PHE A 208 46.99 4.54 -6.16
C PHE A 208 47.18 3.02 -6.39
N LYS A 209 47.25 2.58 -7.64
CA LYS A 209 47.59 1.20 -7.95
C LYS A 209 48.95 0.78 -7.35
N SER A 210 49.94 1.62 -7.42
CA SER A 210 51.26 1.35 -6.81
C SER A 210 51.19 1.23 -5.29
N ILE A 211 50.26 1.95 -4.64
CA ILE A 211 50.03 1.81 -3.20
C ILE A 211 49.47 0.43 -2.90
N ASN A 212 48.44 0.00 -3.64
CA ASN A 212 47.86 -1.33 -3.47
C ASN A 212 48.88 -2.44 -3.72
N ASP A 213 49.67 -2.31 -4.78
CA ASP A 213 50.69 -3.31 -5.15
C ASP A 213 51.83 -3.40 -4.11
N THR A 214 52.16 -2.30 -3.42
CA THR A 214 53.25 -2.23 -2.46
C THR A 214 52.81 -2.55 -1.02
N TYR A 215 51.67 -2.02 -0.59
CA TYR A 215 51.21 -2.07 0.81
C TYR A 215 49.96 -2.94 1.02
N GLY A 216 49.38 -3.48 -0.05
CA GLY A 216 48.17 -4.27 -0.02
C GLY A 216 46.88 -3.46 -0.01
N HIS A 217 45.78 -4.08 -0.41
CA HIS A 217 44.48 -3.45 -0.54
C HIS A 217 43.94 -2.86 0.76
N THR A 218 44.25 -3.44 1.92
CA THR A 218 43.77 -2.94 3.23
C THR A 218 44.36 -1.52 3.49
N VAL A 219 45.65 -1.29 3.16
CA VAL A 219 46.23 0.05 3.29
C VAL A 219 45.66 1.01 2.26
N GLY A 220 45.41 0.54 1.02
CA GLY A 220 44.73 1.32 0.01
C GLY A 220 43.33 1.75 0.44
N ASP A 221 42.58 0.85 1.07
CA ASP A 221 41.24 1.15 1.61
C ASP A 221 41.28 2.23 2.69
N GLU A 222 42.28 2.20 3.58
CA GLU A 222 42.46 3.25 4.59
C GLU A 222 42.86 4.61 3.96
N VAL A 223 43.62 4.60 2.88
CA VAL A 223 43.95 5.82 2.10
C VAL A 223 42.65 6.41 1.49
N LEU A 224 41.80 5.57 0.89
CA LEU A 224 40.50 6.01 0.31
C LEU A 224 39.57 6.60 1.36
N LYS A 225 39.45 5.95 2.52
CA LYS A 225 38.61 6.45 3.65
C LYS A 225 39.16 7.80 4.16
N ALA A 226 40.47 7.90 4.36
CA ALA A 226 41.11 9.14 4.82
C ALA A 226 40.91 10.28 3.82
N PHE A 227 41.05 10.01 2.53
CA PHE A 227 40.83 11.02 1.48
C PHE A 227 39.38 11.48 1.44
N ALA A 228 38.40 10.55 1.47
CA ALA A 228 36.98 10.88 1.49
C ALA A 228 36.62 11.78 2.68
N HIS A 229 37.12 11.45 3.88
CA HIS A 229 36.92 12.25 5.07
C HIS A 229 37.58 13.63 4.95
N HIS A 230 38.79 13.69 4.47
CA HIS A 230 39.51 14.93 4.25
C HIS A 230 38.82 15.83 3.22
N MET A 231 38.32 15.25 2.14
CA MET A 231 37.53 15.95 1.11
C MET A 231 36.24 16.54 1.71
N GLN A 232 35.49 15.78 2.52
CA GLN A 232 34.29 16.28 3.20
C GLN A 232 34.59 17.47 4.13
N LEU A 233 35.64 17.36 4.95
CA LEU A 233 36.04 18.44 5.86
C LEU A 233 36.46 19.73 5.12
N ASN A 234 37.08 19.61 3.95
CA ASN A 234 37.50 20.78 3.17
C ASN A 234 36.34 21.42 2.38
N MET A 235 35.31 20.67 2.07
CA MET A 235 34.15 21.19 1.34
C MET A 235 33.07 21.76 2.27
N GLU A 236 32.99 21.27 3.54
CA GLU A 236 31.97 21.66 4.50
C GLU A 236 30.57 21.73 3.85
N GLU A 237 29.88 22.87 3.97
CA GLU A 237 28.58 23.07 3.32
C GLU A 237 28.66 23.65 1.89
N GLN A 238 29.87 23.79 1.33
CA GLN A 238 30.10 24.46 0.05
C GLN A 238 29.87 23.54 -1.16
N GLY A 239 29.98 22.23 -0.98
CA GLY A 239 29.87 21.26 -2.06
C GLY A 239 29.44 19.87 -1.59
N MET A 240 29.04 19.07 -2.54
CA MET A 240 28.64 17.67 -2.34
C MET A 240 29.76 16.76 -2.85
N CYS A 241 30.22 15.83 -1.99
CA CYS A 241 31.28 14.90 -2.25
C CYS A 241 30.78 13.52 -2.59
N PHE A 242 31.32 12.89 -3.63
CA PHE A 242 30.87 11.57 -4.12
C PHE A 242 32.08 10.69 -4.42
N ARG A 243 31.93 9.37 -4.23
CA ARG A 243 32.87 8.41 -4.81
C ARG A 243 32.36 8.01 -6.20
N TYR A 244 33.14 8.34 -7.22
CA TYR A 244 32.81 8.03 -8.61
C TYR A 244 33.05 6.56 -8.95
N GLY A 245 34.17 6.01 -8.48
CA GLY A 245 34.53 4.60 -8.62
C GLY A 245 36.03 4.36 -8.34
N GLY A 246 36.39 3.17 -7.85
CA GLY A 246 37.81 2.85 -7.56
C GLY A 246 38.48 3.90 -6.68
N GLU A 247 39.44 4.60 -7.27
CA GLU A 247 40.25 5.71 -6.68
C GLU A 247 39.76 7.10 -7.14
N GLU A 248 38.61 7.17 -7.84
CA GLU A 248 38.03 8.39 -8.39
C GLU A 248 36.95 8.96 -7.51
N PHE A 249 36.95 10.27 -7.35
CA PHE A 249 36.00 11.05 -6.56
C PHE A 249 35.47 12.23 -7.38
N MET A 250 34.28 12.70 -7.02
CA MET A 250 33.71 13.90 -7.63
C MET A 250 33.18 14.86 -6.56
N ILE A 251 33.40 16.16 -6.81
CA ILE A 251 32.77 17.22 -6.05
C ILE A 251 31.86 17.99 -6.99
N ILE A 252 30.60 18.19 -6.56
CA ILE A 252 29.65 19.05 -7.23
C ILE A 252 29.45 20.30 -6.37
N LEU A 253 29.54 21.46 -6.98
CA LEU A 253 29.46 22.77 -6.34
C LEU A 253 28.29 23.56 -6.90
N PRO A 254 27.07 23.40 -6.35
CA PRO A 254 25.90 24.15 -6.80
C PRO A 254 26.07 25.65 -6.57
N SER A 255 25.64 26.45 -7.55
CA SER A 255 25.69 27.92 -7.52
C SER A 255 27.09 28.52 -7.32
N ARG A 256 28.14 27.73 -7.53
CA ARG A 256 29.54 28.20 -7.47
C ARG A 256 30.13 28.31 -8.86
N SER A 257 30.91 29.36 -9.03
CA SER A 257 31.66 29.64 -10.27
C SER A 257 32.83 28.67 -10.45
N ILE A 258 33.35 28.59 -11.67
CA ILE A 258 34.54 27.79 -11.96
C ILE A 258 35.77 28.28 -11.22
N ASP A 259 35.87 29.60 -10.94
CA ASP A 259 36.99 30.17 -10.19
C ASP A 259 36.96 29.75 -8.73
N GLU A 260 35.81 29.77 -8.08
CA GLU A 260 35.64 29.25 -6.73
C GLU A 260 35.93 27.74 -6.67
N ALA A 261 35.51 26.96 -7.68
CA ALA A 261 35.83 25.54 -7.77
C ALA A 261 37.33 25.29 -7.86
N VAL A 262 38.06 26.13 -8.60
CA VAL A 262 39.50 26.04 -8.72
C VAL A 262 40.22 26.36 -7.38
N GLU A 263 39.75 27.37 -6.67
CA GLU A 263 40.30 27.72 -5.34
C GLU A 263 40.10 26.61 -4.33
N LEU A 264 38.90 26.02 -4.28
CA LEU A 264 38.57 24.90 -3.41
C LEU A 264 39.40 23.65 -3.76
N ALA A 265 39.50 23.30 -5.05
CA ALA A 265 40.29 22.18 -5.51
C ALA A 265 41.78 22.33 -5.21
N GLU A 266 42.34 23.55 -5.39
CA GLU A 266 43.73 23.83 -5.09
C GLU A 266 44.01 23.73 -3.58
N SER A 267 43.13 24.28 -2.74
CA SER A 267 43.22 24.12 -1.29
C SER A 267 43.24 22.64 -0.88
N LEU A 268 42.35 21.84 -1.45
CA LEU A 268 42.30 20.40 -1.18
C LEU A 268 43.59 19.69 -1.65
N ARG A 269 44.05 19.97 -2.87
CA ARG A 269 45.27 19.39 -3.43
C ARG A 269 46.50 19.65 -2.56
N VAL A 270 46.68 20.91 -2.16
CA VAL A 270 47.85 21.31 -1.33
C VAL A 270 47.80 20.64 0.05
N LYS A 271 46.61 20.62 0.69
CA LYS A 271 46.46 19.97 1.99
C LYS A 271 46.67 18.46 1.88
N GLN A 272 46.15 17.82 0.83
CA GLN A 272 46.31 16.39 0.57
C GLN A 272 47.77 16.02 0.34
N ALA A 273 48.52 16.81 -0.40
CA ALA A 273 49.94 16.58 -0.63
C ALA A 273 50.82 16.71 0.63
N LEU A 274 50.33 17.38 1.67
CA LEU A 274 51.03 17.53 2.95
C LEU A 274 50.57 16.52 4.01
N GLN A 275 49.46 15.83 3.78
CA GLN A 275 48.89 14.89 4.75
C GLN A 275 49.62 13.54 4.71
N GLU A 276 50.08 13.09 5.86
CA GLU A 276 50.62 11.73 6.01
C GLU A 276 49.47 10.73 5.95
N THR A 277 49.61 9.68 5.15
CA THR A 277 48.59 8.67 4.92
C THR A 277 49.00 7.32 5.55
N ALA A 278 48.07 6.35 5.56
CA ALA A 278 48.28 5.01 6.10
C ALA A 278 49.48 4.28 5.45
N CYS A 279 49.93 4.69 4.27
CA CYS A 279 51.11 4.12 3.62
C CYS A 279 52.46 4.79 4.06
N GLY A 280 52.43 5.70 5.07
CA GLY A 280 53.61 6.37 5.62
C GLY A 280 54.20 7.43 4.70
N ARG A 281 53.49 7.86 3.65
CA ARG A 281 53.86 8.94 2.74
C ARG A 281 52.64 9.72 2.28
N PRO A 282 52.81 10.97 1.84
CA PRO A 282 51.73 11.70 1.19
C PRO A 282 51.25 10.99 -0.09
N VAL A 283 49.94 11.02 -0.32
CA VAL A 283 49.33 10.58 -1.57
C VAL A 283 48.72 11.81 -2.23
N THR A 284 49.23 12.16 -3.41
CA THR A 284 48.76 13.33 -4.16
C THR A 284 47.51 13.03 -4.96
N MET A 285 46.89 14.08 -5.46
CA MET A 285 45.70 13.97 -6.33
C MET A 285 45.88 14.82 -7.59
N SER A 286 45.30 14.35 -8.68
CA SER A 286 45.07 15.13 -9.89
C SER A 286 43.60 15.41 -10.07
N ALA A 287 43.24 16.58 -10.63
CA ALA A 287 41.83 16.89 -10.84
C ALA A 287 41.54 17.60 -12.17
N GLY A 288 40.35 17.27 -12.73
CA GLY A 288 39.77 17.95 -13.87
C GLY A 288 38.57 18.79 -13.44
N ILE A 289 38.54 20.06 -13.82
CA ILE A 289 37.50 21.02 -13.37
C ILE A 289 36.78 21.60 -14.57
N THR A 290 35.47 21.63 -14.52
CA THR A 290 34.60 22.30 -15.49
C THR A 290 33.35 22.85 -14.84
N ALA A 291 32.63 23.69 -15.56
CA ALA A 291 31.32 24.22 -15.10
C ALA A 291 30.22 23.91 -16.08
N PHE A 292 29.03 23.82 -15.56
CA PHE A 292 27.81 23.71 -16.37
C PHE A 292 27.66 24.93 -17.29
N THR A 293 27.39 24.63 -18.55
CA THR A 293 27.06 25.65 -19.56
C THR A 293 25.74 25.27 -20.23
N PRO A 294 24.98 26.22 -20.80
CA PRO A 294 23.69 25.94 -21.47
C PRO A 294 23.78 24.91 -22.61
N ASN A 295 24.95 24.64 -23.14
CA ASN A 295 25.20 23.67 -24.19
C ASN A 295 25.31 22.24 -23.66
N VAL A 296 25.49 22.05 -22.37
CA VAL A 296 25.55 20.74 -21.72
C VAL A 296 24.11 20.24 -21.50
N GLN A 297 23.75 19.11 -22.07
CA GLN A 297 22.40 18.56 -22.04
C GLN A 297 22.26 17.32 -21.14
N SER A 298 23.38 16.76 -20.70
CA SER A 298 23.37 15.54 -19.89
C SER A 298 24.53 15.48 -18.91
N PRO A 299 24.40 14.76 -17.78
CA PRO A 299 25.50 14.48 -16.86
C PRO A 299 26.73 13.92 -17.56
N ASN A 300 26.55 12.98 -18.48
CA ASN A 300 27.67 12.32 -19.18
C ASN A 300 28.54 13.31 -19.94
N GLN A 301 27.96 14.32 -20.60
CA GLN A 301 28.73 15.36 -21.31
C GLN A 301 29.56 16.17 -20.36
N LEU A 302 29.06 16.52 -19.18
CA LEU A 302 29.77 17.29 -18.19
C LEU A 302 30.95 16.48 -17.60
N ILE A 303 30.68 15.20 -17.29
CA ILE A 303 31.66 14.26 -16.80
C ILE A 303 32.78 14.02 -17.83
N GLU A 304 32.42 13.84 -19.10
CA GLU A 304 33.40 13.64 -20.20
C GLU A 304 34.36 14.83 -20.33
N ILE A 305 33.86 16.07 -20.17
CA ILE A 305 34.71 17.27 -20.19
C ILE A 305 35.67 17.27 -18.97
N ALA A 306 35.16 16.92 -17.78
CA ALA A 306 35.95 16.84 -16.56
C ALA A 306 37.00 15.71 -16.65
N ASP A 307 36.63 14.54 -17.19
CA ASP A 307 37.53 13.41 -17.39
C ASP A 307 38.67 13.75 -18.37
N HIS A 308 38.35 14.40 -19.49
CA HIS A 308 39.37 14.87 -20.41
C HIS A 308 40.37 15.88 -19.75
N ALA A 309 39.86 16.75 -18.87
CA ALA A 309 40.69 17.64 -18.09
C ALA A 309 41.57 16.87 -17.09
N LEU A 310 41.00 15.92 -16.36
CA LEU A 310 41.77 15.07 -15.43
C LEU A 310 42.85 14.27 -16.13
N TYR A 311 42.56 13.71 -17.28
CA TYR A 311 43.58 13.02 -18.10
C TYR A 311 44.75 13.93 -18.47
N LYS A 312 44.49 15.22 -18.80
CA LYS A 312 45.55 16.21 -19.07
C LYS A 312 46.34 16.56 -17.82
N ALA A 313 45.72 16.66 -16.66
CA ALA A 313 46.39 16.84 -15.37
C ALA A 313 47.40 15.69 -15.13
N LYS A 314 46.93 14.44 -15.28
CA LYS A 314 47.81 13.25 -15.15
C LYS A 314 49.00 13.25 -16.14
N GLN A 315 48.77 13.63 -17.40
CA GLN A 315 49.83 13.76 -18.39
C GLN A 315 50.82 14.87 -18.09
N SER A 316 50.42 15.91 -17.37
CA SER A 316 51.23 17.07 -17.06
C SER A 316 52.15 16.91 -15.84
N GLY A 317 52.23 15.68 -15.30
CA GLY A 317 53.11 15.36 -14.19
C GLY A 317 52.38 15.00 -12.89
N ARG A 318 51.05 14.89 -12.91
CA ARG A 318 50.24 14.64 -11.73
C ARG A 318 50.30 15.76 -10.68
N ASN A 319 49.66 15.55 -9.54
CA ASN A 319 49.57 16.54 -8.45
C ASN A 319 49.27 17.95 -8.98
N CYS A 320 48.32 18.08 -9.88
CA CYS A 320 47.93 19.35 -10.50
C CYS A 320 46.46 19.34 -10.92
N LEU A 321 45.94 20.52 -11.21
CA LEU A 321 44.57 20.75 -11.67
C LEU A 321 44.61 21.13 -13.15
N CYS A 322 43.64 20.61 -13.90
CA CYS A 322 43.36 21.07 -15.26
C CYS A 322 41.94 21.63 -15.33
N VAL A 323 41.79 22.86 -15.85
CA VAL A 323 40.55 23.62 -15.85
C VAL A 323 40.07 23.83 -17.28
N VAL A 324 38.85 23.42 -17.59
CA VAL A 324 38.22 23.67 -18.89
C VAL A 324 37.14 24.76 -18.72
N ARG A 325 37.48 26.00 -19.09
CA ARG A 325 36.54 27.15 -19.06
C ARG A 325 35.64 27.22 -20.27
N ASN A 326 36.14 26.85 -21.43
CA ASN A 326 35.42 26.71 -22.68
C ASN A 326 36.07 25.56 -23.46
N MET A 327 35.36 24.92 -24.40
CA MET A 327 35.92 23.80 -25.22
C MET A 327 37.24 24.11 -25.94
N ARG A 328 37.71 25.38 -25.91
CA ARG A 328 38.97 25.85 -26.54
C ARG A 328 40.05 26.35 -25.55
N GLN A 329 39.71 26.43 -24.26
CA GLN A 329 40.62 26.96 -23.26
C GLN A 329 40.81 25.97 -22.10
N MET A 330 42.01 25.41 -22.05
CA MET A 330 42.40 24.48 -20.98
C MET A 330 43.62 25.08 -20.26
N ILE A 331 43.58 25.19 -18.95
CA ILE A 331 44.58 25.80 -18.11
C ILE A 331 45.05 24.77 -17.09
N ILE A 332 46.37 24.56 -16.98
CA ILE A 332 46.98 23.67 -15.98
C ILE A 332 47.50 24.56 -14.84
N LYS A 333 47.17 24.18 -13.58
CA LYS A 333 47.71 24.76 -12.35
C LYS A 333 48.41 23.68 -11.57
N SER A 334 49.66 23.85 -11.27
CA SER A 334 50.54 22.96 -10.50
C SER A 334 50.99 23.62 -9.20
#